data_7782b3f4fabc2f1b193bbdc5d6a04ebe
#
_entry.id   7782b3f4fabc2f1b193bbdc5d6a04ebe
#
_cell.length_a   1.000
_cell.length_b   1.000
_cell.length_c   1.000
_cell.angle_alpha   90.00
_cell.angle_beta   90.00
_cell.angle_gamma   90.00
#
_symmetry.space_group_name_H-M   'P 1'
#
loop_
_entity.id
_entity.type
_entity.pdbx_description
1 polymer ?
#
loop_
_entity_poly.entity_id
_entity_poly.type
_entity_poly.pdbx_seq_one_letter_code
_entity_poly.pdbx_strand_id
1 'polypeptide(L)'
;PGRTALHFQLKNGIEHNTKLTPEMRDSQIAEIPKSIDGMMAADPWMKFFLTYDPAATMRRVKTPVLILTGSRDQQAVPGEVALQEAAFKEGGNKDVTARVLPDVNHLFVQDTDGFPANYTKLPPPVMMRTDVVEMIVEWLAQRLR
;
A
#
# COMPACT_ATOMS: atom_id res chain seq x y z
N PRO A 1 6.94 10.58 4.14
CA PRO A 1 6.54 9.27 3.56
C PRO A 1 5.16 9.35 2.91
N GLY A 2 4.10 9.73 3.64
CA GLY A 2 2.73 9.74 3.13
C GLY A 2 2.51 10.68 1.93
N ARG A 3 3.13 11.85 1.91
CA ARG A 3 3.06 12.79 0.78
C ARG A 3 3.64 12.16 -0.51
N THR A 4 4.76 11.46 -0.40
CA THR A 4 5.40 10.78 -1.54
C THR A 4 4.53 9.63 -2.04
N ALA A 5 3.96 8.84 -1.14
CA ALA A 5 3.06 7.75 -1.48
C ALA A 5 1.79 8.25 -2.18
N LEU A 6 1.15 9.30 -1.65
CA LEU A 6 -0.03 9.90 -2.29
C LEU A 6 0.29 10.47 -3.67
N HIS A 7 1.43 11.18 -3.80
CA HIS A 7 1.88 11.68 -5.11
C HIS A 7 2.05 10.56 -6.13
N PHE A 8 2.69 9.45 -5.73
CA PHE A 8 2.86 8.27 -6.57
C PHE A 8 1.50 7.69 -7.01
N GLN A 9 0.57 7.50 -6.07
CA GLN A 9 -0.76 6.95 -6.35
C GLN A 9 -1.55 7.82 -7.33
N LEU A 10 -1.57 9.13 -7.11
CA LEU A 10 -2.27 10.08 -7.99
C LEU A 10 -1.66 10.09 -9.39
N LYS A 11 -0.33 10.19 -9.48
CA LYS A 11 0.40 10.14 -10.76
C LYS A 11 0.10 8.86 -11.52
N ASN A 12 0.24 7.71 -10.86
CA ASN A 12 0.01 6.41 -11.46
C ASN A 12 -1.44 6.26 -11.97
N GLY A 13 -2.43 6.74 -11.20
CA GLY A 13 -3.82 6.76 -11.62
C GLY A 13 -4.07 7.62 -12.86
N ILE A 14 -3.40 8.79 -12.97
CA ILE A 14 -3.48 9.68 -14.14
C ILE A 14 -2.83 9.04 -15.36
N GLU A 15 -1.61 8.48 -15.22
CA GLU A 15 -0.86 7.86 -16.31
C GLU A 15 -1.62 6.69 -16.95
N HIS A 16 -2.35 5.92 -16.16
CA HIS A 16 -3.13 4.77 -16.64
C HIS A 16 -4.59 5.11 -16.99
N ASN A 17 -5.00 6.38 -16.90
CA ASN A 17 -6.33 6.78 -17.32
C ASN A 17 -6.39 6.90 -18.85
N THR A 18 -7.02 5.91 -19.49
CA THR A 18 -7.16 5.83 -20.95
C THR A 18 -8.10 6.89 -21.55
N LYS A 19 -8.85 7.62 -20.72
CA LYS A 19 -9.75 8.70 -21.17
C LYS A 19 -9.03 10.05 -21.31
N LEU A 20 -7.79 10.18 -20.83
CA LEU A 20 -7.02 11.40 -20.90
C LEU A 20 -6.09 11.37 -22.11
N THR A 21 -5.94 12.52 -22.78
CA THR A 21 -4.88 12.72 -23.78
C THR A 21 -3.52 12.88 -23.08
N PRO A 22 -2.38 12.70 -23.80
CA PRO A 22 -1.06 12.94 -23.22
C PRO A 22 -0.94 14.32 -22.57
N GLU A 23 -1.39 15.37 -23.25
CA GLU A 23 -1.31 16.75 -22.78
C GLU A 23 -2.15 16.96 -21.49
N MET A 24 -3.33 16.32 -21.42
CA MET A 24 -4.16 16.37 -20.22
C MET A 24 -3.49 15.64 -19.04
N ARG A 25 -2.83 14.50 -19.30
CA ARG A 25 -2.08 13.78 -18.26
C ARG A 25 -0.94 14.63 -17.70
N ASP A 26 -0.12 15.21 -18.59
CA ASP A 26 1.00 16.06 -18.19
C ASP A 26 0.54 17.26 -17.35
N SER A 27 -0.54 17.92 -17.78
CA SER A 27 -1.15 19.02 -17.03
C SER A 27 -1.64 18.59 -15.65
N GLN A 28 -2.35 17.46 -15.56
CA GLN A 28 -2.86 16.97 -14.27
C GLN A 28 -1.73 16.49 -13.34
N ILE A 29 -0.70 15.86 -13.87
CA ILE A 29 0.48 15.45 -13.09
C ILE A 29 1.19 16.66 -12.51
N ALA A 30 1.34 17.73 -13.29
CA ALA A 30 1.96 18.99 -12.83
C ALA A 30 1.19 19.65 -11.67
N GLU A 31 -0.13 19.46 -11.59
CA GLU A 31 -0.98 20.01 -10.52
C GLU A 31 -1.02 19.16 -9.24
N ILE A 32 -0.50 17.92 -9.24
CA ILE A 32 -0.53 17.04 -8.06
C ILE A 32 0.08 17.71 -6.82
N PRO A 33 1.28 18.34 -6.86
CA PRO A 33 1.85 18.94 -5.65
C PRO A 33 0.95 19.99 -5.02
N LYS A 34 0.36 20.86 -5.85
CA LYS A 34 -0.56 21.90 -5.41
C LYS A 34 -1.85 21.33 -4.83
N SER A 35 -2.39 20.27 -5.43
CA SER A 35 -3.56 19.56 -4.92
C SER A 35 -3.30 18.96 -3.55
N ILE A 36 -2.15 18.32 -3.34
CA ILE A 36 -1.74 17.77 -2.05
C ILE A 36 -1.58 18.87 -1.00
N ASP A 37 -0.95 20.01 -1.36
CA ASP A 37 -0.80 21.15 -0.47
C ASP A 37 -2.16 21.74 -0.08
N GLY A 38 -3.10 21.80 -1.01
CA GLY A 38 -4.49 22.21 -0.76
C GLY A 38 -5.21 21.26 0.21
N MET A 39 -5.07 19.95 0.04
CA MET A 39 -5.65 18.96 0.96
C MET A 39 -5.09 19.13 2.39
N MET A 40 -3.77 19.30 2.49
CA MET A 40 -3.09 19.47 3.80
C MET A 40 -3.49 20.81 4.47
N ALA A 41 -3.76 21.85 3.70
CA ALA A 41 -4.19 23.14 4.24
C ALA A 41 -5.66 23.11 4.71
N ALA A 42 -6.50 22.35 4.00
CA ALA A 42 -7.94 22.27 4.29
C ALA A 42 -8.28 21.34 5.45
N ASP A 43 -7.45 20.29 5.70
CA ASP A 43 -7.76 19.25 6.67
C ASP A 43 -6.54 18.95 7.58
N PRO A 44 -6.60 19.27 8.88
CA PRO A 44 -5.55 18.95 9.85
C PRO A 44 -5.25 17.45 9.96
N TRP A 45 -6.25 16.59 9.79
CA TRP A 45 -6.07 15.14 9.79
C TRP A 45 -5.24 14.71 8.58
N MET A 46 -5.57 15.21 7.39
CA MET A 46 -4.81 14.94 6.17
C MET A 46 -3.37 15.41 6.28
N LYS A 47 -3.17 16.62 6.87
CA LYS A 47 -1.83 17.13 7.15
C LYS A 47 -1.05 16.19 8.06
N PHE A 48 -1.65 15.74 9.18
CA PHE A 48 -1.02 14.78 10.08
C PHE A 48 -0.70 13.48 9.35
N PHE A 49 -1.67 12.88 8.66
CA PHE A 49 -1.53 11.60 7.95
C PHE A 49 -0.39 11.63 6.93
N LEU A 50 -0.29 12.68 6.12
CA LEU A 50 0.72 12.78 5.07
C LEU A 50 2.13 13.13 5.57
N THR A 51 2.24 13.70 6.78
CA THR A 51 3.54 14.05 7.39
C THR A 51 4.01 13.04 8.44
N TYR A 52 3.12 12.17 8.90
CA TYR A 52 3.45 11.16 9.90
C TYR A 52 4.51 10.18 9.39
N ASP A 53 5.55 9.95 10.22
CA ASP A 53 6.54 8.92 9.96
C ASP A 53 6.23 7.66 10.79
N PRO A 54 5.74 6.58 10.17
CA PRO A 54 5.39 5.36 10.87
C PRO A 54 6.62 4.60 11.38
N ALA A 55 7.81 4.82 10.82
CA ALA A 55 9.02 4.08 11.19
C ALA A 55 9.37 4.26 12.69
N ALA A 56 9.17 5.45 13.21
CA ALA A 56 9.41 5.72 14.65
C ALA A 56 8.48 4.90 15.56
N THR A 57 7.25 4.65 15.13
CA THR A 57 6.30 3.78 15.85
C THR A 57 6.64 2.31 15.65
N MET A 58 6.97 1.89 14.42
CA MET A 58 7.36 0.50 14.11
C MET A 58 8.55 0.05 14.94
N ARG A 59 9.57 0.90 15.15
CA ARG A 59 10.72 0.60 16.01
C ARG A 59 10.37 0.29 17.47
N ARG A 60 9.19 0.70 17.94
CA ARG A 60 8.73 0.44 19.31
C ARG A 60 7.92 -0.85 19.45
N VAL A 61 7.46 -1.43 18.37
CA VAL A 61 6.66 -2.66 18.38
C VAL A 61 7.55 -3.87 18.64
N LYS A 62 7.21 -4.65 19.68
CA LYS A 62 7.95 -5.86 20.09
C LYS A 62 7.14 -7.15 19.92
N THR A 63 5.84 -7.03 19.71
CA THR A 63 4.97 -8.19 19.41
C THR A 63 5.31 -8.76 18.04
N PRO A 64 5.03 -10.05 17.79
CA PRO A 64 5.15 -10.64 16.46
C PRO A 64 4.42 -9.82 15.39
N VAL A 65 5.03 -9.68 14.21
CA VAL A 65 4.47 -8.90 13.09
C VAL A 65 4.45 -9.73 11.82
N LEU A 66 3.30 -9.75 11.14
CA LEU A 66 3.13 -10.26 9.79
C LEU A 66 2.83 -9.09 8.84
N ILE A 67 3.66 -8.91 7.82
CA ILE A 67 3.49 -7.91 6.77
C ILE A 67 3.20 -8.66 5.47
N LEU A 68 2.02 -8.42 4.91
CA LEU A 68 1.62 -8.98 3.62
C LEU A 68 1.23 -7.85 2.67
N THR A 69 1.73 -7.88 1.45
CA THR A 69 1.38 -6.92 0.39
C THR A 69 1.34 -7.66 -0.94
N GLY A 70 0.38 -7.34 -1.78
CA GLY A 70 0.30 -7.90 -3.12
C GLY A 70 1.32 -7.25 -4.07
N SER A 71 1.92 -8.02 -4.99
CA SER A 71 2.87 -7.47 -5.98
C SER A 71 2.21 -6.50 -6.97
N ARG A 72 0.88 -6.55 -7.08
CA ARG A 72 0.04 -5.66 -7.89
C ARG A 72 -0.62 -4.56 -7.06
N ASP A 73 -0.27 -4.43 -5.79
CA ASP A 73 -0.87 -3.42 -4.93
C ASP A 73 -0.42 -2.01 -5.36
N GLN A 74 -1.38 -1.18 -5.80
CA GLN A 74 -1.16 0.20 -6.21
C GLN A 74 -1.50 1.20 -5.09
N GLN A 75 -1.96 0.72 -3.93
CA GLN A 75 -2.33 1.54 -2.79
C GLN A 75 -1.31 1.43 -1.66
N ALA A 76 -0.82 0.22 -1.37
CA ALA A 76 0.31 -0.03 -0.47
C ALA A 76 1.46 -0.63 -1.28
N VAL A 77 2.38 0.24 -1.70
CA VAL A 77 3.40 -0.11 -2.70
C VAL A 77 4.30 -1.23 -2.19
N PRO A 78 4.48 -2.32 -2.96
CA PRO A 78 5.29 -3.48 -2.53
C PRO A 78 6.71 -3.14 -2.08
N GLY A 79 7.32 -2.10 -2.66
CA GLY A 79 8.65 -1.63 -2.28
C GLY A 79 8.77 -1.13 -0.83
N GLU A 80 7.65 -0.77 -0.19
CA GLU A 80 7.64 -0.32 1.20
C GLU A 80 7.75 -1.46 2.22
N VAL A 81 7.48 -2.71 1.82
CA VAL A 81 7.55 -3.89 2.69
C VAL A 81 8.93 -4.05 3.33
N ALA A 82 9.99 -3.91 2.54
CA ALA A 82 11.37 -4.00 3.04
C ALA A 82 11.70 -2.87 4.03
N LEU A 83 11.18 -1.66 3.81
CA LEU A 83 11.37 -0.52 4.71
C LEU A 83 10.65 -0.73 6.04
N GLN A 84 9.43 -1.26 5.99
CA GLN A 84 8.65 -1.60 7.18
C GLN A 84 9.35 -2.70 7.99
N GLU A 85 9.74 -3.80 7.33
CA GLU A 85 10.48 -4.90 7.95
C GLU A 85 11.77 -4.41 8.62
N ALA A 86 12.54 -3.56 7.93
CA ALA A 86 13.75 -2.96 8.47
C ALA A 86 13.46 -2.13 9.72
N ALA A 87 12.42 -1.29 9.71
CA ALA A 87 12.08 -0.45 10.86
C ALA A 87 11.71 -1.27 12.11
N PHE A 88 10.95 -2.37 11.95
CA PHE A 88 10.66 -3.28 13.07
C PHE A 88 11.93 -3.93 13.62
N LYS A 89 12.80 -4.44 12.72
CA LYS A 89 14.06 -5.11 13.10
C LYS A 89 15.06 -4.14 13.75
N GLU A 90 15.21 -2.92 13.24
CA GLU A 90 16.02 -1.86 13.84
C GLU A 90 15.57 -1.54 15.27
N GLY A 91 14.26 -1.63 15.52
CA GLY A 91 13.70 -1.52 16.86
C GLY A 91 14.02 -2.71 17.76
N GLY A 92 14.64 -3.78 17.26
CA GLY A 92 14.97 -5.00 18.02
C GLY A 92 13.84 -6.04 18.02
N ASN A 93 12.83 -5.92 17.16
CA ASN A 93 11.83 -6.97 16.97
C ASN A 93 12.45 -8.16 16.24
N LYS A 94 12.42 -9.35 16.87
CA LYS A 94 13.03 -10.58 16.33
C LYS A 94 12.02 -11.47 15.60
N ASP A 95 10.73 -11.18 15.69
CA ASP A 95 9.66 -11.96 15.06
C ASP A 95 8.90 -11.10 14.05
N VAL A 96 9.54 -10.84 12.92
CA VAL A 96 8.98 -10.10 11.79
C VAL A 96 8.96 -10.99 10.56
N THR A 97 7.79 -11.26 10.04
CA THR A 97 7.58 -11.99 8.79
C THR A 97 7.05 -11.01 7.74
N ALA A 98 7.75 -10.85 6.63
CA ALA A 98 7.35 -9.97 5.53
C ALA A 98 7.27 -10.76 4.21
N ARG A 99 6.20 -10.57 3.45
CA ARG A 99 5.98 -11.22 2.15
C ARG A 99 5.33 -10.27 1.16
N VAL A 100 5.85 -10.29 -0.07
CA VAL A 100 5.18 -9.73 -1.24
C VAL A 100 4.57 -10.89 -2.02
N LEU A 101 3.25 -10.88 -2.17
CA LEU A 101 2.48 -11.97 -2.76
C LEU A 101 2.35 -11.76 -4.28
N PRO A 102 2.76 -12.73 -5.12
CA PRO A 102 2.74 -12.56 -6.57
C PRO A 102 1.30 -12.45 -7.10
N ASP A 103 1.10 -11.55 -8.07
CA ASP A 103 -0.15 -11.33 -8.79
C ASP A 103 -1.39 -11.09 -7.91
N VAL A 104 -1.19 -10.40 -6.81
CA VAL A 104 -2.24 -10.05 -5.83
C VAL A 104 -2.34 -8.53 -5.73
N ASN A 105 -3.56 -8.01 -5.71
CA ASN A 105 -3.86 -6.59 -5.53
C ASN A 105 -4.07 -6.23 -4.03
N HIS A 106 -4.49 -4.99 -3.76
CA HIS A 106 -4.75 -4.50 -2.41
C HIS A 106 -5.86 -5.25 -1.65
N LEU A 107 -6.81 -5.86 -2.36
CA LEU A 107 -7.89 -6.67 -1.77
C LEU A 107 -7.46 -8.12 -1.51
N PHE A 108 -6.20 -8.45 -1.73
CA PHE A 108 -5.66 -9.80 -1.71
C PHE A 108 -6.36 -10.75 -2.70
N VAL A 109 -6.81 -10.21 -3.83
CA VAL A 109 -7.43 -10.94 -4.94
C VAL A 109 -6.42 -11.06 -6.08
N GLN A 110 -6.50 -12.18 -6.82
CA GLN A 110 -5.73 -12.36 -8.07
C GLN A 110 -6.05 -11.22 -9.04
N ASP A 111 -5.04 -10.51 -9.50
CA ASP A 111 -5.19 -9.37 -10.40
C ASP A 111 -3.99 -9.25 -11.34
N THR A 112 -4.20 -8.60 -12.49
CA THR A 112 -3.17 -8.38 -13.51
C THR A 112 -2.55 -6.98 -13.43
N ASP A 113 -3.31 -5.96 -13.03
CA ASP A 113 -2.87 -4.55 -13.02
C ASP A 113 -2.93 -3.88 -11.64
N GLY A 114 -3.84 -4.32 -10.76
CA GLY A 114 -3.99 -3.83 -9.39
C GLY A 114 -4.63 -2.45 -9.26
N PHE A 115 -5.15 -1.85 -10.35
CA PHE A 115 -5.77 -0.53 -10.29
C PHE A 115 -7.16 -0.58 -9.65
N PRO A 116 -7.41 0.21 -8.57
CA PRO A 116 -8.72 0.24 -7.91
C PRO A 116 -9.88 0.53 -8.85
N ALA A 117 -9.66 1.37 -9.88
CA ALA A 117 -10.67 1.69 -10.89
C ALA A 117 -11.12 0.46 -11.72
N ASN A 118 -10.33 -0.62 -11.71
CA ASN A 118 -10.61 -1.86 -12.44
C ASN A 118 -11.19 -2.97 -11.56
N TYR A 119 -11.31 -2.80 -10.25
CA TYR A 119 -11.81 -3.83 -9.33
C TYR A 119 -13.22 -4.32 -9.68
N THR A 120 -14.06 -3.47 -10.27
CA THR A 120 -15.40 -3.86 -10.76
C THR A 120 -15.36 -4.82 -11.98
N LYS A 121 -14.19 -4.98 -12.60
CA LYS A 121 -13.97 -5.89 -13.74
C LYS A 121 -13.37 -7.23 -13.32
N LEU A 122 -13.04 -7.39 -12.04
CA LEU A 122 -12.50 -8.65 -11.53
C LEU A 122 -13.55 -9.76 -11.69
N PRO A 123 -13.12 -10.97 -12.11
CA PRO A 123 -14.04 -12.08 -12.27
C PRO A 123 -14.63 -12.52 -10.92
N PRO A 124 -15.93 -12.77 -10.83
CA PRO A 124 -16.54 -13.28 -9.62
C PRO A 124 -16.18 -14.75 -9.37
N PRO A 125 -16.12 -15.20 -8.10
CA PRO A 125 -16.30 -14.39 -6.89
C PRO A 125 -15.05 -13.56 -6.57
N VAL A 126 -15.25 -12.26 -6.26
CA VAL A 126 -14.15 -11.41 -5.78
C VAL A 126 -13.90 -11.75 -4.31
N MET A 127 -12.96 -12.63 -4.08
CA MET A 127 -12.62 -13.13 -2.74
C MET A 127 -11.10 -13.11 -2.54
N MET A 128 -10.68 -12.91 -1.29
CA MET A 128 -9.27 -13.07 -0.92
C MET A 128 -8.78 -14.46 -1.32
N ARG A 129 -7.58 -14.55 -1.88
CA ARG A 129 -6.98 -15.82 -2.28
C ARG A 129 -6.82 -16.76 -1.07
N THR A 130 -7.17 -18.02 -1.26
CA THR A 130 -7.16 -19.04 -0.19
C THR A 130 -5.77 -19.21 0.43
N ASP A 131 -4.71 -19.20 -0.39
CA ASP A 131 -3.34 -19.31 0.09
C ASP A 131 -2.90 -18.14 0.99
N VAL A 132 -3.47 -16.95 0.81
CA VAL A 132 -3.24 -15.81 1.70
C VAL A 132 -3.90 -16.06 3.07
N VAL A 133 -5.14 -16.55 3.05
CA VAL A 133 -5.85 -16.92 4.29
C VAL A 133 -5.10 -18.02 5.04
N GLU A 134 -4.69 -19.08 4.34
CA GLU A 134 -3.91 -20.18 4.91
C GLU A 134 -2.61 -19.68 5.54
N MET A 135 -1.87 -18.83 4.85
CA MET A 135 -0.63 -18.22 5.37
C MET A 135 -0.86 -17.44 6.68
N ILE A 136 -1.94 -16.66 6.75
CA ILE A 136 -2.32 -15.91 7.97
C ILE A 136 -2.65 -16.88 9.11
N VAL A 137 -3.47 -17.89 8.83
CA VAL A 137 -3.87 -18.91 9.82
C VAL A 137 -2.67 -19.69 10.35
N GLU A 138 -1.79 -20.15 9.45
CA GLU A 138 -0.57 -20.87 9.84
C GLU A 138 0.35 -19.99 10.70
N TRP A 139 0.55 -18.73 10.30
CA TRP A 139 1.38 -17.79 11.04
C TRP A 139 0.83 -17.54 12.46
N LEU A 140 -0.49 -17.39 12.60
CA LEU A 140 -1.17 -17.25 13.90
C LEU A 140 -1.07 -18.53 14.73
N ALA A 141 -1.34 -19.70 14.14
CA ALA A 141 -1.31 -20.98 14.83
C ALA A 141 0.06 -21.31 15.45
N GLN A 142 1.15 -20.84 14.86
CA GLN A 142 2.51 -20.99 15.39
C GLN A 142 2.76 -20.15 16.65
N ARG A 143 1.97 -19.11 16.90
CA ARG A 143 2.19 -18.10 17.94
C ARG A 143 1.14 -18.09 19.04
N LEU A 144 0.00 -18.74 18.84
CA LEU A 144 -1.12 -18.81 19.77
C LEU A 144 -1.15 -20.13 20.59
N ARG A 145 -0.04 -20.86 20.59
CA ARG A 145 0.12 -22.11 21.37
C ARG A 145 0.61 -21.85 22.78
#